data_9653cbdee2ebc6444750a68ae20ec25b
#
_entry.id   9653cbdee2ebc6444750a68ae20ec25b
#
_cell.length_a   1.000
_cell.length_b   1.000
_cell.length_c   1.000
_cell.angle_alpha   90.00
_cell.angle_beta   90.00
_cell.angle_gamma   90.00
#
_symmetry.space_group_name_H-M   'P 1'
#
loop_
_entity.id
_entity.type
_entity.pdbx_description
1 polymer ?
#
loop_
_entity_poly.entity_id
_entity_poly.type
_entity_poly.pdbx_seq_one_letter_code
_entity_poly.pdbx_strand_id
1 'polypeptide(L)'
;MKRTLALGGIAAGLLASAVVAAPAHADEIPAVNLANTNFAAKQVAAFWYGQNKANLINATPYNVETTIPTKHVSTGGASADSKAGVVGSSGDQKASTATLKNVNLPKTTGKVFFIGGDNKPHWCSATAVQSQYKNLVATAGHCVYDTATNKATLDKWVFIPGYYQGKTPWGIYVGKTAYTHYDYDVYEDGDRDYAFVTVYNGVLPTSVSTDKVKNWVDNRTFETKAEAEKARKDLELKTTGWAGDIVAVPDRWHLAQKGEESVKGYVSWDDFCRLTGWAKENTEALVRGESTDVKLGRRAGFTITRVSKQEYGDGGFSSDGKSFYYTKDNGYYKAQFWVLFDVDYKLRGHLVDIALKDVGTLGANVGGQGLAYNQKIGTGIFVFGYPSGSHPDGNYQFTGKTLKWSYGKTFKAAAPSMKAEELVGIKSSFTGEGSIGSSWLYRYSSTKRLGYLNGVTIAVSDTDGNKRIDTSVSPYFDGETLAVYQYAAKFASGKIV
;
A
#
# COMPACT_ATOMS: atom_id res chain seq x y z
N MET A 1 0.35 -28.60 10.92
CA MET A 1 0.68 -29.94 11.47
C MET A 1 1.14 -29.75 12.92
N LYS A 2 0.29 -30.16 13.84
CA LYS A 2 0.60 -30.09 15.28
C LYS A 2 1.65 -31.14 15.61
N ARG A 3 2.74 -30.76 16.28
CA ARG A 3 3.66 -31.69 16.91
C ARG A 3 3.41 -31.71 18.43
N THR A 4 2.89 -32.81 18.87
CA THR A 4 2.72 -33.20 20.27
C THR A 4 4.06 -33.60 20.84
N LEU A 5 4.47 -33.05 21.98
CA LEU A 5 5.56 -33.55 22.80
C LEU A 5 4.99 -34.17 24.08
N ALA A 6 5.37 -35.41 24.30
CA ALA A 6 4.95 -36.24 25.41
C ALA A 6 5.69 -35.87 26.71
N LEU A 7 4.96 -35.81 27.80
CA LEU A 7 5.47 -35.72 29.18
C LEU A 7 5.84 -37.11 29.70
N GLY A 8 6.99 -37.22 30.28
CA GLY A 8 7.39 -38.31 31.16
C GLY A 8 7.81 -37.75 32.53
N GLY A 9 7.30 -38.37 33.59
CA GLY A 9 7.12 -37.77 34.88
C GLY A 9 8.23 -38.01 35.94
N ILE A 10 8.04 -37.31 37.04
CA ILE A 10 8.25 -37.50 38.47
C ILE A 10 9.68 -37.58 39.01
N ALA A 11 10.04 -36.62 39.85
CA ALA A 11 10.53 -36.81 41.20
C ALA A 11 10.52 -35.51 42.00
N ALA A 12 9.96 -35.59 43.21
CA ALA A 12 9.86 -34.48 44.15
C ALA A 12 11.21 -34.17 44.81
N GLY A 13 11.50 -32.87 44.94
CA GLY A 13 12.60 -32.38 45.77
C GLY A 13 12.42 -30.91 46.07
N LEU A 14 12.05 -30.59 47.31
CA LEU A 14 12.03 -29.25 47.85
C LEU A 14 13.40 -28.60 47.77
N LEU A 15 13.57 -27.54 47.04
CA LEU A 15 14.62 -26.56 47.22
C LEU A 15 14.16 -25.15 46.85
N ALA A 16 14.60 -24.24 47.69
CA ALA A 16 14.29 -22.83 47.77
C ALA A 16 14.12 -22.13 46.41
N SER A 17 13.06 -21.39 46.27
CA SER A 17 12.75 -20.47 45.16
C SER A 17 13.78 -19.33 45.12
N ALA A 18 14.86 -19.50 44.41
CA ALA A 18 15.49 -18.36 43.77
C ALA A 18 14.60 -18.03 42.55
N VAL A 19 13.93 -16.90 42.62
CA VAL A 19 13.35 -16.29 41.42
C VAL A 19 14.49 -15.93 40.51
N VAL A 20 14.86 -16.86 39.64
CA VAL A 20 15.65 -16.54 38.45
C VAL A 20 14.67 -15.76 37.58
N ALA A 21 14.82 -14.43 37.57
CA ALA A 21 14.23 -13.62 36.52
C ALA A 21 14.63 -14.29 35.20
N ALA A 22 13.66 -14.78 34.45
CA ALA A 22 13.87 -15.22 33.09
C ALA A 22 14.66 -14.10 32.39
N PRO A 23 15.72 -14.41 31.62
CA PRO A 23 16.31 -13.38 30.79
C PRO A 23 15.18 -12.83 29.94
N ALA A 24 14.93 -11.51 30.04
CA ALA A 24 14.13 -10.81 29.06
C ALA A 24 14.73 -11.22 27.71
N HIS A 25 13.96 -11.92 26.90
CA HIS A 25 14.34 -12.13 25.52
C HIS A 25 14.62 -10.73 24.99
N ALA A 26 15.84 -10.45 24.61
CA ALA A 26 16.13 -9.28 23.79
C ALA A 26 15.35 -9.52 22.50
N ASP A 27 14.17 -8.91 22.43
CA ASP A 27 13.23 -9.14 21.36
C ASP A 27 13.95 -8.90 20.04
N GLU A 28 13.97 -9.92 19.19
CA GLU A 28 14.54 -9.82 17.86
C GLU A 28 13.77 -8.73 17.12
N ILE A 29 14.46 -7.65 16.72
CA ILE A 29 13.82 -6.54 16.01
C ILE A 29 13.57 -7.01 14.58
N PRO A 30 12.31 -7.21 14.16
CA PRO A 30 11.98 -7.63 12.82
C PRO A 30 12.54 -6.66 11.78
N ALA A 31 13.20 -7.22 10.77
CA ALA A 31 13.82 -6.48 9.69
C ALA A 31 13.39 -7.06 8.34
N VAL A 32 12.61 -6.31 7.58
CA VAL A 32 12.05 -6.76 6.31
C VAL A 32 12.64 -5.98 5.14
N ASN A 33 13.13 -6.71 4.14
CA ASN A 33 13.68 -6.10 2.94
C ASN A 33 12.58 -5.57 2.01
N LEU A 34 12.66 -4.29 1.64
CA LEU A 34 11.78 -3.62 0.68
C LEU A 34 12.40 -3.69 -0.74
N ALA A 35 13.57 -3.07 -0.92
CA ALA A 35 14.35 -3.18 -2.14
C ALA A 35 15.80 -3.52 -1.77
N ASN A 36 16.19 -4.79 -1.88
CA ASN A 36 17.46 -5.28 -1.36
C ASN A 36 18.65 -5.09 -2.30
N THR A 37 18.42 -4.70 -3.56
CA THR A 37 19.48 -4.42 -4.55
C THR A 37 19.33 -3.03 -5.15
N ASN A 38 20.45 -2.47 -5.64
CA ASN A 38 20.42 -1.18 -6.34
C ASN A 38 19.54 -1.23 -7.60
N PHE A 39 19.51 -2.38 -8.27
CA PHE A 39 18.68 -2.58 -9.45
C PHE A 39 17.19 -2.56 -9.09
N ALA A 40 16.77 -3.30 -8.07
CA ALA A 40 15.39 -3.26 -7.56
C ALA A 40 14.99 -1.84 -7.13
N ALA A 41 15.87 -1.14 -6.41
CA ALA A 41 15.63 0.25 -6.01
C ALA A 41 15.49 1.20 -7.21
N LYS A 42 16.28 1.00 -8.28
CA LYS A 42 16.16 1.77 -9.52
C LYS A 42 14.82 1.54 -10.21
N GLN A 43 14.34 0.29 -10.23
CA GLN A 43 13.01 -0.05 -10.77
C GLN A 43 11.88 0.62 -9.98
N VAL A 44 11.97 0.61 -8.65
CA VAL A 44 11.01 1.30 -7.78
C VAL A 44 10.96 2.80 -8.08
N ALA A 45 12.12 3.46 -8.16
CA ALA A 45 12.18 4.88 -8.51
C ALA A 45 11.60 5.15 -9.91
N ALA A 46 11.90 4.29 -10.88
CA ALA A 46 11.37 4.39 -12.24
C ALA A 46 9.83 4.22 -12.29
N PHE A 47 9.27 3.35 -11.47
CA PHE A 47 7.82 3.17 -11.36
C PHE A 47 7.12 4.47 -10.91
N TRP A 48 7.67 5.16 -9.91
CA TRP A 48 7.05 6.38 -9.38
C TRP A 48 7.30 7.62 -10.24
N TYR A 49 8.42 7.68 -10.96
CA TYR A 49 8.70 8.76 -11.91
C TYR A 49 8.07 8.54 -13.29
N GLY A 50 7.77 7.29 -13.64
CA GLY A 50 7.23 6.92 -14.93
C GLY A 50 5.88 7.56 -15.25
N GLN A 51 5.50 7.58 -16.51
CA GLN A 51 4.22 8.09 -17.00
C GLN A 51 3.87 9.49 -16.46
N ASN A 52 4.84 10.41 -16.48
CA ASN A 52 4.69 11.75 -15.90
C ASN A 52 4.24 11.73 -14.42
N LYS A 53 4.71 10.75 -13.65
CA LYS A 53 4.34 10.53 -12.24
C LYS A 53 2.87 10.16 -12.03
N ALA A 54 2.22 9.52 -12.98
CA ALA A 54 0.82 9.17 -12.89
C ALA A 54 0.51 8.34 -11.64
N ASN A 55 1.33 7.33 -11.33
CA ASN A 55 1.15 6.50 -10.13
C ASN A 55 1.23 7.33 -8.84
N LEU A 56 2.16 8.29 -8.77
CA LEU A 56 2.33 9.17 -7.62
C LEU A 56 1.18 10.17 -7.47
N ILE A 57 0.71 10.73 -8.59
CA ILE A 57 -0.37 11.74 -8.60
C ILE A 57 -1.72 11.10 -8.26
N ASN A 58 -1.97 9.88 -8.74
CA ASN A 58 -3.21 9.16 -8.56
C ASN A 58 -3.24 8.27 -7.31
N ALA A 59 -2.15 8.19 -6.57
CA ALA A 59 -2.12 7.44 -5.30
C ALA A 59 -3.17 8.00 -4.33
N THR A 60 -3.92 7.08 -3.69
CA THR A 60 -4.92 7.41 -2.68
C THR A 60 -4.33 7.34 -1.27
N PRO A 61 -4.86 8.11 -0.31
CA PRO A 61 -4.43 7.95 1.07
C PRO A 61 -4.71 6.52 1.54
N TYR A 62 -3.76 5.95 2.28
CA TYR A 62 -3.94 4.63 2.86
C TYR A 62 -4.86 4.75 4.06
N ASN A 63 -5.98 4.05 3.98
CA ASN A 63 -7.03 4.11 4.98
C ASN A 63 -7.22 2.71 5.56
N VAL A 64 -6.47 2.41 6.60
CA VAL A 64 -6.85 1.35 7.52
C VAL A 64 -7.78 2.04 8.54
N GLU A 65 -9.08 1.89 8.34
CA GLU A 65 -10.06 2.46 9.25
C GLU A 65 -9.91 1.86 10.65
N THR A 66 -9.26 2.61 11.50
CA THR A 66 -9.32 2.37 12.92
C THR A 66 -10.22 3.44 13.52
N THR A 67 -11.47 3.09 13.64
CA THR A 67 -12.43 3.87 14.44
C THR A 67 -12.02 3.73 15.88
N ILE A 68 -11.36 4.75 16.43
CA ILE A 68 -11.14 4.82 17.88
C ILE A 68 -12.49 5.08 18.53
N PRO A 69 -12.89 4.25 19.51
CA PRO A 69 -14.14 4.46 20.21
C PRO A 69 -14.19 5.87 20.80
N THR A 70 -15.37 6.51 20.72
CA THR A 70 -15.66 7.87 21.15
C THR A 70 -15.42 8.14 22.65
N LYS A 71 -15.04 7.13 23.43
CA LYS A 71 -14.69 7.29 24.84
C LYS A 71 -13.24 6.93 25.07
N HIS A 72 -12.45 7.93 25.44
CA HIS A 72 -11.17 7.69 26.08
C HIS A 72 -11.43 6.94 27.39
N VAL A 73 -10.91 5.74 27.51
CA VAL A 73 -10.86 5.07 28.80
C VAL A 73 -9.65 5.64 29.53
N SER A 74 -9.88 6.45 30.55
CA SER A 74 -8.83 7.10 31.33
C SER A 74 -8.19 6.18 32.39
N THR A 75 -8.52 4.90 32.39
CA THR A 75 -7.94 3.89 33.28
C THR A 75 -6.90 3.09 32.53
N GLY A 76 -5.66 3.23 32.89
CA GLY A 76 -4.50 2.74 32.12
C GLY A 76 -3.82 3.87 31.39
N GLY A 77 -3.22 3.55 30.27
CA GLY A 77 -2.53 4.48 29.38
C GLY A 77 -1.03 4.53 29.65
N ALA A 78 -0.34 5.16 28.74
CA ALA A 78 1.10 5.17 28.63
C ALA A 78 1.82 5.49 29.92
N SER A 79 2.83 4.70 30.26
CA SER A 79 3.74 4.90 31.37
C SER A 79 5.19 4.79 30.89
N ALA A 80 6.06 5.60 31.49
CA ALA A 80 7.49 5.54 31.15
C ALA A 80 8.12 4.27 31.75
N ASP A 81 8.81 3.47 30.93
CA ASP A 81 9.56 2.28 31.31
C ASP A 81 10.94 2.63 31.89
N SER A 82 11.42 3.84 31.59
CA SER A 82 12.72 4.33 32.01
C SER A 82 12.75 5.86 32.14
N LYS A 83 13.95 6.43 32.37
CA LYS A 83 14.12 7.87 32.44
C LYS A 83 13.90 8.53 31.06
N ALA A 84 13.17 9.63 31.06
CA ALA A 84 12.95 10.45 29.88
C ALA A 84 14.27 10.90 29.24
N GLY A 85 14.36 10.78 27.92
CA GLY A 85 15.55 11.15 27.16
C GLY A 85 15.24 11.67 25.77
N VAL A 86 16.29 12.12 25.08
CA VAL A 86 16.25 12.52 23.68
C VAL A 86 17.53 12.08 22.95
N VAL A 87 17.38 11.70 21.69
CA VAL A 87 18.49 11.59 20.73
C VAL A 87 18.53 12.87 19.92
N GLY A 88 19.70 13.48 19.77
CA GLY A 88 19.88 14.79 19.14
C GLY A 88 19.41 14.83 17.68
N SER A 89 18.87 15.99 17.27
CA SER A 89 18.55 16.29 15.87
C SER A 89 19.78 16.74 15.10
N SER A 90 19.70 16.76 13.77
CA SER A 90 20.79 17.27 12.91
C SER A 90 21.10 18.77 13.10
N GLY A 91 20.23 19.50 13.79
CA GLY A 91 20.36 20.93 14.05
C GLY A 91 20.78 21.31 15.46
N ASP A 92 21.01 20.36 16.36
CA ASP A 92 21.27 20.65 17.79
C ASP A 92 22.59 21.36 18.02
N GLN A 93 23.58 21.15 17.18
CA GLN A 93 24.89 21.81 17.27
C GLN A 93 24.89 23.27 16.80
N LYS A 94 23.79 23.74 16.19
CA LYS A 94 23.66 25.10 15.69
C LYS A 94 22.82 25.94 16.65
N ALA A 95 23.44 26.91 17.30
CA ALA A 95 22.72 27.89 18.09
C ALA A 95 21.80 28.71 17.17
N SER A 96 20.59 29.04 17.64
CA SER A 96 19.69 29.97 16.98
C SER A 96 19.03 30.84 18.02
N THR A 97 19.24 32.15 17.90
CA THR A 97 18.65 33.17 18.76
C THR A 97 17.40 33.83 18.15
N ALA A 98 17.07 33.50 16.91
CA ALA A 98 15.93 34.10 16.21
C ALA A 98 14.60 33.54 16.71
N THR A 99 13.67 34.44 17.04
CA THR A 99 12.28 34.12 17.37
C THR A 99 11.40 34.42 16.17
N LEU A 100 10.65 33.44 15.69
CA LEU A 100 9.74 33.62 14.57
C LEU A 100 8.28 33.58 15.06
N LYS A 101 7.46 34.49 14.57
CA LYS A 101 6.00 34.54 14.86
C LYS A 101 5.23 33.44 14.16
N ASN A 102 5.73 32.97 13.01
CA ASN A 102 5.08 31.98 12.18
C ASN A 102 5.71 30.61 12.36
N VAL A 103 4.91 29.55 12.22
CA VAL A 103 5.38 28.17 12.20
C VAL A 103 5.92 27.84 10.81
N ASN A 104 7.25 27.73 10.68
CA ASN A 104 7.87 27.24 9.47
C ASN A 104 7.75 25.71 9.39
N LEU A 105 7.26 25.21 8.28
CA LEU A 105 7.05 23.77 8.08
C LEU A 105 8.39 23.01 7.98
N PRO A 106 8.53 21.82 8.59
CA PRO A 106 9.75 21.02 8.52
C PRO A 106 9.95 20.45 7.11
N LYS A 107 11.18 20.50 6.60
CA LYS A 107 11.56 19.85 5.34
C LYS A 107 11.65 18.33 5.47
N THR A 108 11.84 17.85 6.69
CA THR A 108 11.95 16.42 7.02
C THR A 108 10.65 15.66 6.85
N THR A 109 9.49 16.34 7.04
CA THR A 109 8.18 15.69 6.87
C THR A 109 7.82 15.62 5.39
N GLY A 110 7.32 14.46 4.97
CA GLY A 110 6.96 14.15 3.60
C GLY A 110 5.89 13.07 3.54
N LYS A 111 5.76 12.48 2.37
CA LYS A 111 4.89 11.34 2.12
C LYS A 111 5.70 10.09 1.84
N VAL A 112 5.21 8.96 2.31
CA VAL A 112 5.59 7.65 1.79
C VAL A 112 4.56 7.19 0.79
N PHE A 113 5.01 6.55 -0.29
CA PHE A 113 4.17 5.95 -1.31
C PHE A 113 4.53 4.48 -1.45
N PHE A 114 3.54 3.65 -1.69
CA PHE A 114 3.70 2.20 -1.80
C PHE A 114 2.53 1.59 -2.59
N ILE A 115 2.66 0.33 -2.95
CA ILE A 115 1.56 -0.48 -3.48
C ILE A 115 1.00 -1.29 -2.33
N GLY A 116 -0.28 -1.12 -2.05
CA GLY A 116 -0.99 -1.83 -0.97
C GLY A 116 -1.31 -3.28 -1.31
N GLY A 117 -1.89 -4.00 -0.35
CA GLY A 117 -2.35 -5.37 -0.53
C GLY A 117 -3.42 -5.53 -1.63
N ASP A 118 -4.13 -4.46 -1.96
CA ASP A 118 -5.08 -4.35 -3.07
C ASP A 118 -4.43 -4.12 -4.45
N ASN A 119 -3.09 -4.11 -4.51
CA ASN A 119 -2.27 -3.81 -5.69
C ASN A 119 -2.45 -2.40 -6.26
N LYS A 120 -2.90 -1.44 -5.45
CA LYS A 120 -3.06 -0.03 -5.86
C LYS A 120 -2.04 0.88 -5.19
N PRO A 121 -1.71 2.04 -5.82
CA PRO A 121 -0.87 3.06 -5.22
C PRO A 121 -1.56 3.76 -4.04
N HIS A 122 -0.88 3.76 -2.90
CA HIS A 122 -1.30 4.45 -1.69
C HIS A 122 -0.21 5.34 -1.12
N TRP A 123 -0.55 6.14 -0.12
CA TRP A 123 0.40 6.96 0.59
C TRP A 123 0.00 7.21 2.05
N CYS A 124 1.01 7.43 2.88
CA CYS A 124 0.93 7.92 4.26
C CYS A 124 1.82 9.14 4.44
N SER A 125 1.74 9.78 5.61
CA SER A 125 2.73 10.75 6.07
C SER A 125 3.95 10.06 6.67
N ALA A 126 5.11 10.72 6.67
CA ALA A 126 6.33 10.23 7.30
C ALA A 126 7.32 11.37 7.56
N THR A 127 8.40 11.09 8.30
CA THR A 127 9.45 12.08 8.55
C THR A 127 10.86 11.48 8.56
N ALA A 128 11.83 12.24 8.06
CA ALA A 128 13.24 11.92 8.20
C ALA A 128 13.69 12.08 9.65
N VAL A 129 14.38 11.09 10.20
CA VAL A 129 14.96 11.12 11.53
C VAL A 129 16.49 11.01 11.46
N GLN A 130 17.17 11.56 12.46
CA GLN A 130 18.61 11.54 12.55
C GLN A 130 19.12 10.09 12.67
N SER A 131 20.14 9.73 11.91
CA SER A 131 20.84 8.47 12.00
C SER A 131 22.30 8.64 11.62
N GLN A 132 23.12 7.66 11.95
CA GLN A 132 24.56 7.68 11.63
C GLN A 132 24.80 7.89 10.12
N TYR A 133 24.01 7.23 9.28
CA TYR A 133 24.15 7.26 7.82
C TYR A 133 23.20 8.27 7.14
N LYS A 134 22.44 9.07 7.92
CA LYS A 134 21.53 10.10 7.40
C LYS A 134 20.51 9.56 6.41
N ASN A 135 19.97 8.36 6.66
CA ASN A 135 19.16 7.58 5.73
C ASN A 135 17.93 6.95 6.39
N LEU A 136 17.43 7.51 7.49
CA LEU A 136 16.35 6.90 8.27
C LEU A 136 15.06 7.71 8.19
N VAL A 137 13.94 7.02 8.02
CA VAL A 137 12.56 7.55 7.96
C VAL A 137 11.74 6.89 9.05
N ALA A 138 10.89 7.65 9.73
CA ALA A 138 9.89 7.15 10.67
C ALA A 138 8.47 7.35 10.13
N THR A 139 7.60 6.37 10.34
CA THR A 139 6.18 6.39 9.97
C THR A 139 5.40 5.43 10.88
N ALA A 140 4.09 5.30 10.68
CA ALA A 140 3.29 4.26 11.33
C ALA A 140 3.69 2.86 10.81
N GLY A 141 3.57 1.83 11.65
CA GLY A 141 3.91 0.45 11.28
C GLY A 141 3.06 -0.06 10.13
N HIS A 142 1.75 0.19 10.17
CA HIS A 142 0.83 -0.21 9.09
C HIS A 142 1.03 0.56 7.75
N CYS A 143 1.88 1.58 7.70
CA CYS A 143 2.35 2.21 6.45
C CYS A 143 3.55 1.49 5.82
N VAL A 144 3.98 0.38 6.40
CA VAL A 144 5.08 -0.48 5.94
C VAL A 144 4.63 -1.93 5.86
N TYR A 145 3.83 -2.37 6.80
CA TYR A 145 3.35 -3.74 6.96
C TYR A 145 1.83 -3.80 6.78
N ASP A 146 1.35 -4.74 5.97
CA ASP A 146 -0.08 -4.97 5.76
C ASP A 146 -0.60 -6.04 6.72
N THR A 147 -1.15 -5.61 7.85
CA THR A 147 -1.75 -6.48 8.88
C THR A 147 -2.95 -7.27 8.36
N ALA A 148 -3.71 -6.72 7.41
CA ALA A 148 -4.92 -7.36 6.88
C ALA A 148 -4.62 -8.62 6.05
N THR A 149 -3.50 -8.64 5.35
CA THR A 149 -3.10 -9.78 4.52
C THR A 149 -1.98 -10.61 5.12
N ASN A 150 -1.45 -10.20 6.27
CA ASN A 150 -0.26 -10.78 6.92
C ASN A 150 0.93 -10.92 5.96
N LYS A 151 1.02 -10.00 5.01
CA LYS A 151 2.13 -9.85 4.08
C LYS A 151 3.09 -8.83 4.63
N ALA A 152 4.31 -9.25 4.81
CA ALA A 152 5.33 -8.52 5.52
C ALA A 152 5.69 -7.15 4.95
N THR A 153 5.27 -6.78 3.74
CA THR A 153 5.64 -5.47 3.18
C THR A 153 4.74 -4.99 2.09
N LEU A 154 4.53 -3.69 2.13
CA LEU A 154 3.95 -2.92 1.05
C LEU A 154 5.01 -2.72 -0.04
N ASP A 155 4.68 -3.11 -1.28
CA ASP A 155 5.62 -3.10 -2.41
C ASP A 155 5.95 -1.67 -2.88
N LYS A 156 7.08 -1.50 -3.56
CA LYS A 156 7.54 -0.24 -4.18
C LYS A 156 7.60 0.97 -3.25
N TRP A 157 7.94 0.74 -1.99
CA TRP A 157 7.94 1.75 -0.95
C TRP A 157 8.99 2.85 -1.20
N VAL A 158 8.56 4.12 -1.16
CA VAL A 158 9.43 5.29 -1.31
C VAL A 158 9.03 6.41 -0.36
N PHE A 159 9.99 7.22 0.05
CA PHE A 159 9.78 8.44 0.80
C PHE A 159 10.09 9.70 -0.03
N ILE A 160 9.22 10.69 0.02
CA ILE A 160 9.35 11.98 -0.66
C ILE A 160 9.28 13.10 0.36
N PRO A 161 10.42 13.56 0.88
CA PRO A 161 10.45 14.67 1.85
C PRO A 161 10.00 15.98 1.22
N GLY A 162 9.28 16.79 2.00
CA GLY A 162 8.79 18.09 1.54
C GLY A 162 7.84 17.99 0.33
N TYR A 163 7.12 16.88 0.17
CA TYR A 163 6.14 16.69 -0.90
C TYR A 163 5.21 17.89 -1.01
N TYR A 164 4.97 18.36 -2.22
CA TYR A 164 4.08 19.48 -2.49
C TYR A 164 3.42 19.32 -3.85
N GLN A 165 2.12 19.06 -3.89
CA GLN A 165 1.31 19.05 -5.13
C GLN A 165 1.93 18.21 -6.27
N GLY A 166 2.36 16.98 -6.01
CA GLY A 166 3.00 16.10 -7.00
C GLY A 166 4.50 16.40 -7.24
N LYS A 167 5.06 17.43 -6.58
CA LYS A 167 6.48 17.76 -6.72
C LYS A 167 7.33 16.93 -5.75
N THR A 168 8.52 16.59 -6.20
CA THR A 168 9.55 15.84 -5.48
C THR A 168 10.81 16.69 -5.30
N PRO A 169 10.75 17.77 -4.49
CA PRO A 169 11.77 18.83 -4.49
C PRO A 169 13.16 18.34 -4.08
N TRP A 170 13.22 17.28 -3.27
CA TRP A 170 14.45 16.68 -2.74
C TRP A 170 14.75 15.30 -3.31
N GLY A 171 13.99 14.88 -4.34
CA GLY A 171 14.07 13.54 -4.92
C GLY A 171 13.15 12.51 -4.25
N ILE A 172 13.22 11.30 -4.78
CA ILE A 172 12.57 10.11 -4.22
C ILE A 172 13.63 9.26 -3.53
N TYR A 173 13.35 8.82 -2.30
CA TYR A 173 14.20 7.96 -1.49
C TYR A 173 13.56 6.59 -1.39
N VAL A 174 14.15 5.60 -2.04
CA VAL A 174 13.61 4.24 -2.08
C VAL A 174 13.90 3.52 -0.77
N GLY A 175 12.91 2.85 -0.20
CA GLY A 175 13.05 2.04 1.00
C GLY A 175 13.95 0.84 0.74
N LYS A 176 14.89 0.57 1.68
CA LYS A 176 15.78 -0.58 1.63
C LYS A 176 15.32 -1.66 2.60
N THR A 177 15.20 -1.32 3.86
CA THR A 177 14.81 -2.23 4.93
C THR A 177 13.92 -1.51 5.93
N ALA A 178 12.82 -2.12 6.30
CA ALA A 178 11.90 -1.67 7.34
C ALA A 178 12.18 -2.42 8.65
N TYR A 179 12.08 -1.71 9.76
CA TYR A 179 12.27 -2.21 11.12
C TYR A 179 11.05 -1.85 11.94
N THR A 180 10.43 -2.86 12.56
CA THR A 180 9.26 -2.73 13.43
C THR A 180 9.56 -3.36 14.79
N HIS A 181 8.64 -3.19 15.74
CA HIS A 181 8.69 -3.95 16.99
C HIS A 181 8.18 -5.37 16.77
N TYR A 182 8.70 -6.34 17.51
CA TYR A 182 8.30 -7.74 17.43
C TYR A 182 6.80 -7.93 17.71
N ASP A 183 6.28 -7.27 18.73
CA ASP A 183 4.87 -7.41 19.11
C ASP A 183 3.92 -6.83 18.04
N TYR A 184 4.38 -5.81 17.30
CA TYR A 184 3.63 -5.32 16.15
C TYR A 184 3.61 -6.34 15.01
N ASP A 185 4.76 -6.95 14.69
CA ASP A 185 4.88 -7.91 13.59
C ASP A 185 4.13 -9.22 13.85
N VAL A 186 4.16 -9.70 15.11
CA VAL A 186 3.61 -11.02 15.48
C VAL A 186 2.20 -10.95 16.04
N TYR A 187 1.88 -9.93 16.85
CA TYR A 187 0.62 -9.83 17.58
C TYR A 187 -0.27 -8.70 17.11
N GLU A 188 0.21 -7.87 16.18
CA GLU A 188 -0.50 -6.67 15.69
C GLU A 188 -0.84 -5.71 16.85
N ASP A 189 0.08 -5.58 17.79
CA ASP A 189 -0.07 -4.71 18.95
C ASP A 189 -0.01 -3.24 18.51
N GLY A 190 -1.12 -2.51 18.65
CA GLY A 190 -1.23 -1.11 18.25
C GLY A 190 -0.38 -0.17 19.10
N ASP A 191 0.06 -0.56 20.29
CA ASP A 191 1.00 0.19 21.10
C ASP A 191 2.41 0.23 20.48
N ARG A 192 2.65 -0.64 19.51
CA ARG A 192 3.91 -0.77 18.78
C ARG A 192 3.77 -0.46 17.29
N ASP A 193 2.66 0.17 16.87
CA ASP A 193 2.38 0.58 15.48
C ASP A 193 3.28 1.76 15.04
N TYR A 194 4.57 1.51 14.99
CA TYR A 194 5.58 2.42 14.42
C TYR A 194 6.64 1.64 13.65
N ALA A 195 7.24 2.31 12.66
CA ALA A 195 8.31 1.73 11.87
C ALA A 195 9.42 2.73 11.59
N PHE A 196 10.65 2.21 11.49
CA PHE A 196 11.80 2.93 10.99
C PHE A 196 12.29 2.27 9.70
N VAL A 197 12.49 3.07 8.65
CA VAL A 197 12.86 2.55 7.32
C VAL A 197 14.17 3.18 6.89
N THR A 198 15.17 2.34 6.60
CA THR A 198 16.39 2.82 5.94
C THR A 198 16.11 3.03 4.46
N VAL A 199 16.59 4.14 3.89
CA VAL A 199 16.37 4.50 2.50
C VAL A 199 17.69 4.70 1.77
N TYR A 200 17.73 4.37 0.48
CA TYR A 200 18.84 4.70 -0.40
C TYR A 200 19.02 6.21 -0.54
N ASN A 201 20.16 6.63 -1.10
CA ASN A 201 20.31 8.01 -1.55
C ASN A 201 19.15 8.41 -2.45
N GLY A 202 18.74 9.65 -2.34
CA GLY A 202 17.68 10.20 -3.17
C GLY A 202 18.07 10.28 -4.64
N VAL A 203 17.08 10.13 -5.51
CA VAL A 203 17.25 10.27 -6.95
C VAL A 203 16.26 11.25 -7.56
N LEU A 204 16.69 11.96 -8.60
CA LEU A 204 15.86 12.79 -9.46
C LEU A 204 16.01 12.35 -10.92
N PRO A 205 14.98 12.45 -11.75
CA PRO A 205 15.11 12.21 -13.18
C PRO A 205 15.96 13.31 -13.84
N THR A 206 16.88 12.94 -14.71
CA THR A 206 17.64 13.89 -15.52
C THR A 206 16.96 14.22 -16.84
N SER A 207 16.32 13.22 -17.43
CA SER A 207 15.43 13.37 -18.56
C SER A 207 14.38 12.27 -18.48
N VAL A 208 13.12 12.62 -18.64
CA VAL A 208 12.08 11.63 -18.94
C VAL A 208 11.96 11.62 -20.45
N SER A 209 12.61 10.66 -21.10
CA SER A 209 12.40 10.47 -22.54
C SER A 209 11.03 9.82 -22.72
N THR A 210 10.01 10.64 -22.91
CA THR A 210 8.68 10.17 -23.30
C THR A 210 8.70 9.46 -24.66
N ASP A 211 9.71 9.73 -25.49
CA ASP A 211 9.87 9.16 -26.82
C ASP A 211 10.33 7.70 -26.82
N LYS A 212 10.76 7.19 -25.66
CA LYS A 212 11.16 5.77 -25.48
C LYS A 212 10.12 4.92 -24.77
N VAL A 213 8.93 5.43 -24.53
CA VAL A 213 7.81 4.61 -24.07
C VAL A 213 7.39 3.71 -25.24
N LYS A 214 7.93 2.51 -25.30
CA LYS A 214 7.46 1.50 -26.23
C LYS A 214 6.30 0.77 -25.61
N ASN A 215 5.14 0.84 -26.25
CA ASN A 215 4.09 -0.11 -25.99
C ASN A 215 4.68 -1.51 -26.20
N TRP A 216 4.71 -2.28 -25.14
CA TRP A 216 5.22 -3.63 -25.20
C TRP A 216 4.07 -4.60 -24.93
N VAL A 217 3.91 -5.55 -25.84
CA VAL A 217 3.00 -6.67 -25.66
C VAL A 217 3.86 -7.91 -25.73
N ASP A 218 3.84 -8.73 -24.71
CA ASP A 218 4.41 -10.06 -24.81
C ASP A 218 3.57 -10.85 -25.81
N ASN A 219 4.21 -11.35 -26.85
CA ASN A 219 3.53 -12.19 -27.83
C ASN A 219 3.23 -13.59 -27.29
N ARG A 220 3.83 -13.97 -26.15
CA ARG A 220 3.53 -15.21 -25.47
C ARG A 220 2.15 -15.15 -24.80
N THR A 221 1.46 -16.26 -24.81
CA THR A 221 0.33 -16.57 -23.96
C THR A 221 0.80 -17.48 -22.83
N PHE A 222 0.21 -17.31 -21.68
CA PHE A 222 0.45 -18.14 -20.48
C PHE A 222 -0.87 -18.82 -20.14
N GLU A 223 -0.85 -20.12 -19.93
CA GLU A 223 -2.04 -20.91 -19.59
C GLU A 223 -2.58 -20.55 -18.19
N THR A 224 -1.69 -20.12 -17.29
CA THR A 224 -2.09 -19.76 -15.93
C THR A 224 -1.65 -18.34 -15.55
N LYS A 225 -2.44 -17.70 -14.69
CA LYS A 225 -2.10 -16.40 -14.11
C LYS A 225 -0.77 -16.45 -13.34
N ALA A 226 -0.47 -17.56 -12.68
CA ALA A 226 0.77 -17.74 -11.93
C ALA A 226 2.01 -17.74 -12.83
N GLU A 227 1.92 -18.36 -14.02
CA GLU A 227 3.00 -18.31 -15.02
C GLU A 227 3.20 -16.90 -15.56
N ALA A 228 2.10 -16.18 -15.83
CA ALA A 228 2.15 -14.79 -16.26
C ALA A 228 2.77 -13.89 -15.17
N GLU A 229 2.43 -14.10 -13.89
CA GLU A 229 3.03 -13.39 -12.75
C GLU A 229 4.53 -13.67 -12.62
N LYS A 230 4.94 -14.92 -12.78
CA LYS A 230 6.36 -15.28 -12.80
C LYS A 230 7.10 -14.59 -13.94
N ALA A 231 6.53 -14.64 -15.16
CA ALA A 231 7.12 -13.98 -16.32
C ALA A 231 7.17 -12.46 -16.16
N ARG A 232 6.16 -11.86 -15.52
CA ARG A 232 6.16 -10.44 -15.15
C ARG A 232 7.31 -10.11 -14.22
N LYS A 233 7.49 -10.88 -13.15
CA LYS A 233 8.61 -10.71 -12.21
C LYS A 233 9.97 -10.85 -12.91
N ASP A 234 10.12 -11.84 -13.76
CA ASP A 234 11.35 -12.03 -14.55
C ASP A 234 11.64 -10.85 -15.48
N LEU A 235 10.60 -10.21 -16.02
CA LEU A 235 10.73 -9.03 -16.84
C LEU A 235 11.09 -7.80 -15.99
N GLU A 236 10.46 -7.61 -14.87
CA GLU A 236 10.77 -6.55 -13.89
C GLU A 236 12.23 -6.63 -13.43
N LEU A 237 12.78 -7.83 -13.26
CA LEU A 237 14.19 -8.06 -12.93
C LEU A 237 15.17 -7.70 -14.06
N LYS A 238 14.73 -7.68 -15.31
CA LYS A 238 15.58 -7.43 -16.49
C LYS A 238 15.47 -6.00 -17.03
N THR A 239 14.46 -5.23 -16.61
CA THR A 239 14.19 -3.90 -17.15
C THR A 239 14.12 -2.85 -16.06
N THR A 240 14.62 -1.64 -16.31
CA THR A 240 14.67 -0.55 -15.32
C THR A 240 13.38 0.25 -15.19
N GLY A 241 12.33 -0.11 -15.85
CA GLY A 241 11.04 0.56 -15.76
C GLY A 241 10.03 -0.09 -16.67
N TRP A 242 9.42 -1.14 -16.18
CA TRP A 242 8.26 -1.72 -16.83
C TRP A 242 7.02 -1.42 -15.98
N ALA A 243 6.01 -0.83 -16.60
CA ALA A 243 4.68 -0.67 -16.02
C ALA A 243 3.71 -1.45 -16.88
N GLY A 244 3.07 -2.47 -16.32
CA GLY A 244 2.14 -3.27 -17.11
C GLY A 244 1.33 -4.23 -16.27
N ASP A 245 0.26 -4.71 -16.90
CA ASP A 245 -0.74 -5.57 -16.31
C ASP A 245 -0.72 -6.97 -16.95
N ILE A 246 -1.19 -7.92 -16.18
CA ILE A 246 -1.58 -9.24 -16.67
C ILE A 246 -3.01 -9.10 -17.17
N VAL A 247 -3.21 -9.34 -18.45
CA VAL A 247 -4.52 -9.22 -19.11
C VAL A 247 -5.00 -10.61 -19.49
N ALA A 248 -6.18 -10.96 -19.00
CA ALA A 248 -6.88 -12.16 -19.43
C ALA A 248 -7.30 -12.00 -20.91
N VAL A 249 -7.01 -12.99 -21.72
CA VAL A 249 -7.39 -13.04 -23.13
C VAL A 249 -8.09 -14.37 -23.41
N PRO A 250 -9.12 -14.39 -24.26
CA PRO A 250 -9.79 -15.66 -24.57
C PRO A 250 -8.84 -16.59 -25.35
N ASP A 251 -8.70 -17.83 -24.88
CA ASP A 251 -8.18 -18.90 -25.71
C ASP A 251 -9.25 -19.34 -26.71
N ARG A 252 -9.13 -18.91 -27.94
CA ARG A 252 -10.12 -19.16 -29.00
C ARG A 252 -10.17 -20.62 -29.49
N TRP A 253 -9.32 -21.46 -28.92
CA TRP A 253 -9.22 -22.86 -29.33
C TRP A 253 -9.90 -23.80 -28.35
N HIS A 254 -10.05 -23.37 -27.08
CA HIS A 254 -10.58 -24.22 -26.02
C HIS A 254 -11.77 -23.57 -25.30
N LEU A 255 -12.70 -24.43 -24.90
CA LEU A 255 -13.81 -24.03 -24.03
C LEU A 255 -13.39 -24.15 -22.57
N ALA A 256 -13.72 -23.13 -21.78
CA ALA A 256 -13.54 -23.20 -20.33
C ALA A 256 -14.22 -24.42 -19.72
N GLN A 257 -13.57 -25.08 -18.79
CA GLN A 257 -14.17 -26.18 -18.04
C GLN A 257 -15.06 -25.66 -16.90
N LYS A 258 -15.82 -26.57 -16.28
CA LYS A 258 -16.71 -26.16 -15.20
C LYS A 258 -15.92 -25.67 -13.99
N GLY A 259 -16.12 -24.40 -13.63
CA GLY A 259 -15.47 -23.79 -12.47
C GLY A 259 -14.19 -23.03 -12.78
N GLU A 260 -13.75 -23.00 -14.03
CA GLU A 260 -12.63 -22.20 -14.48
C GLU A 260 -13.04 -20.75 -14.81
N GLU A 261 -12.07 -19.83 -14.77
CA GLU A 261 -12.26 -18.48 -15.26
C GLU A 261 -12.56 -18.53 -16.75
N SER A 262 -13.51 -17.74 -17.21
CA SER A 262 -13.96 -17.83 -18.61
C SER A 262 -14.36 -16.46 -19.17
N VAL A 263 -14.20 -16.32 -20.49
CA VAL A 263 -14.62 -15.13 -21.22
C VAL A 263 -15.68 -15.50 -22.25
N LYS A 264 -16.85 -14.86 -22.15
CA LYS A 264 -17.91 -15.04 -23.15
C LYS A 264 -17.50 -14.37 -24.46
N GLY A 265 -17.48 -15.15 -25.54
CA GLY A 265 -17.25 -14.64 -26.90
C GLY A 265 -18.31 -15.06 -27.90
N TYR A 266 -18.63 -14.19 -28.83
CA TYR A 266 -19.47 -14.51 -29.99
C TYR A 266 -18.60 -15.06 -31.11
N VAL A 267 -19.02 -16.19 -31.68
CA VAL A 267 -18.26 -16.96 -32.66
C VAL A 267 -19.07 -17.19 -33.94
N SER A 268 -18.40 -17.53 -35.02
CA SER A 268 -19.07 -18.01 -36.22
C SER A 268 -19.75 -19.36 -35.95
N TRP A 269 -20.71 -19.70 -36.78
CA TRP A 269 -21.36 -21.02 -36.70
C TRP A 269 -20.37 -22.15 -36.85
N ASP A 270 -19.42 -22.05 -37.74
CA ASP A 270 -18.39 -23.07 -37.93
C ASP A 270 -17.52 -23.25 -36.69
N ASP A 271 -17.10 -22.16 -36.07
CA ASP A 271 -16.34 -22.21 -34.82
C ASP A 271 -17.18 -22.74 -33.66
N PHE A 272 -18.46 -22.37 -33.60
CA PHE A 272 -19.38 -22.90 -32.60
C PHE A 272 -19.48 -24.44 -32.70
N CYS A 273 -19.69 -24.97 -33.92
CA CYS A 273 -19.76 -26.42 -34.14
C CYS A 273 -18.42 -27.10 -33.80
N ARG A 274 -17.33 -26.55 -34.23
CA ARG A 274 -15.98 -27.05 -33.94
C ARG A 274 -15.68 -27.12 -32.44
N LEU A 275 -15.99 -26.05 -31.71
CA LEU A 275 -15.70 -25.93 -30.28
C LEU A 275 -16.64 -26.77 -29.40
N THR A 276 -17.90 -26.90 -29.79
CA THR A 276 -18.90 -27.59 -28.99
C THR A 276 -19.09 -29.05 -29.38
N GLY A 277 -18.54 -29.49 -30.53
CA GLY A 277 -18.81 -30.80 -31.12
C GLY A 277 -20.21 -30.88 -31.73
N TRP A 278 -20.87 -29.78 -31.98
CA TRP A 278 -22.20 -29.72 -32.52
C TRP A 278 -22.24 -30.12 -34.00
N ALA A 279 -23.22 -30.96 -34.39
CA ALA A 279 -23.41 -31.35 -35.79
C ALA A 279 -24.04 -30.21 -36.58
N LYS A 280 -23.41 -29.83 -37.71
CA LYS A 280 -23.86 -28.71 -38.56
C LYS A 280 -25.27 -28.87 -39.13
N GLU A 281 -25.70 -30.11 -39.33
CA GLU A 281 -26.96 -30.39 -39.97
C GLU A 281 -28.21 -30.00 -39.16
N ASN A 282 -28.05 -29.79 -37.85
CA ASN A 282 -29.15 -29.49 -36.92
C ASN A 282 -29.30 -27.98 -36.61
N THR A 283 -28.69 -27.12 -37.39
CA THR A 283 -28.58 -25.67 -37.08
C THR A 283 -29.93 -25.00 -36.99
N GLU A 284 -30.74 -25.11 -38.03
CA GLU A 284 -31.97 -24.35 -38.15
C GLU A 284 -33.03 -24.82 -37.12
N ALA A 285 -33.16 -26.14 -36.93
CA ALA A 285 -34.09 -26.73 -35.97
C ALA A 285 -33.75 -26.27 -34.53
N LEU A 286 -32.46 -26.18 -34.21
CA LEU A 286 -32.02 -25.75 -32.90
C LEU A 286 -32.34 -24.29 -32.61
N VAL A 287 -32.02 -23.41 -33.53
CA VAL A 287 -32.21 -21.96 -33.35
C VAL A 287 -33.69 -21.60 -33.29
N ARG A 288 -34.53 -22.38 -34.01
CA ARG A 288 -36.00 -22.24 -33.96
C ARG A 288 -36.61 -22.83 -32.71
N GLY A 289 -35.81 -23.52 -31.87
CA GLY A 289 -36.31 -24.21 -30.68
C GLY A 289 -37.03 -25.53 -30.97
N GLU A 290 -36.79 -26.08 -32.13
CA GLU A 290 -37.39 -27.35 -32.58
C GLU A 290 -36.62 -28.58 -32.08
N SER A 291 -35.39 -28.41 -31.58
CA SER A 291 -34.58 -29.46 -30.97
C SER A 291 -34.13 -29.06 -29.56
N THR A 292 -34.47 -29.91 -28.58
CA THR A 292 -34.14 -29.71 -27.16
C THR A 292 -32.95 -30.52 -26.69
N ASP A 293 -32.32 -31.30 -27.56
CA ASP A 293 -31.31 -32.30 -27.15
C ASP A 293 -29.90 -31.74 -26.96
N VAL A 294 -29.75 -30.41 -26.88
CA VAL A 294 -28.46 -29.81 -26.73
C VAL A 294 -28.07 -29.64 -25.26
N LYS A 295 -27.39 -30.57 -24.73
CA LYS A 295 -26.70 -30.44 -23.44
C LYS A 295 -25.39 -29.65 -23.62
N LEU A 296 -25.47 -28.45 -24.17
CA LEU A 296 -24.30 -27.57 -24.26
C LEU A 296 -23.80 -27.12 -22.87
N GLY A 297 -24.59 -27.39 -21.85
CA GLY A 297 -24.34 -26.91 -20.51
C GLY A 297 -24.37 -25.37 -20.47
N ARG A 298 -23.78 -24.78 -19.43
CA ARG A 298 -23.68 -23.33 -19.30
C ARG A 298 -22.50 -22.73 -20.07
N ARG A 299 -21.78 -23.50 -20.88
CA ARG A 299 -20.53 -23.12 -21.53
C ARG A 299 -20.68 -22.63 -22.96
N ALA A 300 -21.84 -22.84 -23.57
CA ALA A 300 -22.15 -22.39 -24.91
C ALA A 300 -23.65 -22.19 -25.07
N GLY A 301 -24.07 -21.42 -26.05
CA GLY A 301 -25.50 -21.21 -26.30
C GLY A 301 -25.77 -20.16 -27.36
N PHE A 302 -27.00 -19.71 -27.36
CA PHE A 302 -27.53 -18.73 -28.32
C PHE A 302 -28.06 -17.51 -27.58
N THR A 303 -27.84 -16.35 -28.14
CA THR A 303 -28.55 -15.12 -27.75
C THR A 303 -29.55 -14.82 -28.86
N ILE A 304 -30.84 -14.88 -28.55
CA ILE A 304 -31.89 -14.60 -29.50
C ILE A 304 -32.46 -13.22 -29.25
N THR A 305 -32.48 -12.40 -30.28
CA THR A 305 -32.99 -11.02 -30.24
C THR A 305 -34.03 -10.85 -31.32
N ARG A 306 -35.16 -10.22 -30.98
CA ARG A 306 -36.15 -9.82 -31.99
C ARG A 306 -35.63 -8.62 -32.76
N VAL A 307 -35.67 -8.67 -34.10
CA VAL A 307 -35.15 -7.64 -34.99
C VAL A 307 -36.23 -7.06 -35.90
N SER A 308 -35.94 -5.95 -36.54
CA SER A 308 -36.81 -5.38 -37.55
C SER A 308 -36.76 -6.21 -38.85
N LYS A 309 -37.80 -6.02 -39.70
CA LYS A 309 -37.81 -6.61 -41.07
C LYS A 309 -36.63 -6.12 -41.88
N GLN A 310 -36.21 -4.89 -41.68
CA GLN A 310 -35.06 -4.30 -42.38
C GLN A 310 -33.72 -4.96 -41.96
N GLU A 311 -33.55 -5.23 -40.67
CA GLU A 311 -32.36 -5.94 -40.16
C GLU A 311 -32.38 -7.43 -40.56
N TYR A 312 -33.54 -8.05 -40.64
CA TYR A 312 -33.71 -9.43 -41.06
C TYR A 312 -33.29 -9.62 -42.53
N GLY A 313 -33.60 -8.66 -43.42
CA GLY A 313 -33.35 -8.76 -44.86
C GLY A 313 -33.95 -10.01 -45.48
N ASP A 314 -33.13 -10.86 -46.11
CA ASP A 314 -33.53 -12.12 -46.74
C ASP A 314 -33.40 -13.33 -45.79
N GLY A 315 -32.96 -13.10 -44.55
CA GLY A 315 -32.72 -14.18 -43.58
C GLY A 315 -31.45 -14.99 -43.83
N GLY A 316 -31.24 -16.04 -43.04
CA GLY A 316 -30.06 -16.91 -43.15
C GLY A 316 -28.84 -16.39 -42.38
N PHE A 317 -27.67 -16.92 -42.70
CA PHE A 317 -26.43 -16.51 -42.02
C PHE A 317 -25.94 -15.14 -42.44
N SER A 318 -25.43 -14.37 -41.47
CA SER A 318 -24.65 -13.18 -41.76
C SER A 318 -23.35 -13.52 -42.52
N SER A 319 -22.79 -12.57 -43.25
CA SER A 319 -21.58 -12.77 -44.05
C SER A 319 -20.35 -13.21 -43.22
N ASP A 320 -20.30 -12.87 -41.92
CA ASP A 320 -19.26 -13.30 -40.98
C ASP A 320 -19.62 -14.62 -40.23
N GLY A 321 -20.78 -15.20 -40.55
CA GLY A 321 -21.27 -16.42 -39.92
C GLY A 321 -21.63 -16.34 -38.44
N LYS A 322 -21.59 -15.14 -37.81
CA LYS A 322 -21.81 -14.97 -36.37
C LYS A 322 -23.26 -14.83 -35.96
N SER A 323 -24.13 -14.62 -36.93
CA SER A 323 -25.57 -14.47 -36.72
C SER A 323 -26.36 -15.32 -37.70
N PHE A 324 -27.50 -15.79 -37.24
CA PHE A 324 -28.49 -16.50 -38.08
C PHE A 324 -29.84 -15.81 -37.94
N TYR A 325 -30.42 -15.39 -39.05
CA TYR A 325 -31.68 -14.65 -39.08
C TYR A 325 -32.79 -15.60 -39.53
N TYR A 326 -33.89 -15.62 -38.79
CA TYR A 326 -35.01 -16.54 -39.03
C TYR A 326 -36.36 -15.89 -38.64
N THR A 327 -37.45 -16.52 -39.08
CA THR A 327 -38.81 -16.12 -38.72
C THR A 327 -39.43 -17.14 -37.78
N LYS A 328 -40.15 -16.66 -36.77
CA LYS A 328 -40.96 -17.47 -35.87
C LYS A 328 -42.15 -16.67 -35.39
N ASP A 329 -43.37 -17.28 -35.35
CA ASP A 329 -44.59 -16.65 -34.82
C ASP A 329 -44.85 -15.23 -35.36
N ASN A 330 -44.75 -15.07 -36.67
CA ASN A 330 -44.87 -13.79 -37.38
C ASN A 330 -43.85 -12.70 -36.93
N GLY A 331 -42.76 -13.07 -36.30
CA GLY A 331 -41.68 -12.20 -35.90
C GLY A 331 -40.36 -12.47 -36.63
N TYR A 332 -39.48 -11.49 -36.66
CA TYR A 332 -38.15 -11.63 -37.20
C TYR A 332 -37.15 -11.70 -36.04
N TYR A 333 -36.22 -12.67 -36.10
CA TYR A 333 -35.27 -12.96 -35.03
C TYR A 333 -33.87 -13.13 -35.57
N LYS A 334 -32.92 -12.78 -34.70
CA LYS A 334 -31.47 -12.98 -34.90
C LYS A 334 -30.95 -13.83 -33.75
N ALA A 335 -30.33 -14.94 -34.09
CA ALA A 335 -29.57 -15.75 -33.13
C ALA A 335 -28.08 -15.49 -33.30
N GLN A 336 -27.40 -15.22 -32.20
CA GLN A 336 -25.96 -15.11 -32.16
C GLN A 336 -25.35 -16.23 -31.32
N PHE A 337 -24.31 -16.85 -31.84
CA PHE A 337 -23.68 -18.00 -31.22
C PHE A 337 -22.59 -17.55 -30.27
N TRP A 338 -22.63 -18.02 -29.04
CA TRP A 338 -21.62 -17.68 -28.03
C TRP A 338 -21.10 -18.91 -27.34
N VAL A 339 -19.83 -18.84 -26.92
CA VAL A 339 -19.16 -19.84 -26.09
C VAL A 339 -18.46 -19.14 -24.93
N LEU A 340 -18.19 -19.89 -23.86
CA LEU A 340 -17.26 -19.50 -22.83
C LEU A 340 -15.89 -20.06 -23.19
N PHE A 341 -15.00 -19.19 -23.63
CA PHE A 341 -13.62 -19.53 -23.87
C PHE A 341 -12.86 -19.71 -22.56
N ASP A 342 -11.94 -20.63 -22.55
CA ASP A 342 -10.88 -20.65 -21.57
C ASP A 342 -10.07 -19.37 -21.60
N VAL A 343 -9.38 -19.07 -20.51
CA VAL A 343 -8.66 -17.83 -20.33
C VAL A 343 -7.16 -18.08 -20.30
N ASP A 344 -6.50 -17.56 -21.30
CA ASP A 344 -5.06 -17.34 -21.28
C ASP A 344 -4.71 -15.97 -20.73
N TYR A 345 -3.46 -15.79 -20.39
CA TYR A 345 -2.95 -14.54 -19.86
C TYR A 345 -1.85 -13.97 -20.75
N LYS A 346 -1.85 -12.65 -20.92
CA LYS A 346 -0.80 -11.91 -21.63
C LYS A 346 -0.28 -10.76 -20.79
N LEU A 347 1.00 -10.46 -20.94
CA LEU A 347 1.60 -9.26 -20.38
C LEU A 347 1.44 -8.11 -21.37
N ARG A 348 0.85 -7.02 -20.93
CA ARG A 348 0.76 -5.75 -21.69
C ARG A 348 1.30 -4.64 -20.84
N GLY A 349 2.13 -3.76 -21.40
CA GLY A 349 2.69 -2.67 -20.63
C GLY A 349 3.53 -1.71 -21.45
N HIS A 350 4.20 -0.84 -20.74
CA HIS A 350 5.11 0.16 -21.32
C HIS A 350 6.50 -0.03 -20.71
N LEU A 351 7.52 -0.02 -21.54
CA LEU A 351 8.90 0.09 -21.10
C LEU A 351 9.23 1.58 -20.92
N VAL A 352 9.65 1.93 -19.71
CA VAL A 352 10.06 3.29 -19.34
C VAL A 352 11.55 3.26 -19.06
N ASP A 353 12.32 4.00 -19.84
CA ASP A 353 13.74 4.24 -19.57
C ASP A 353 13.88 5.63 -18.95
N ILE A 354 14.21 5.66 -17.66
CA ILE A 354 14.41 6.90 -16.91
C ILE A 354 15.85 7.01 -16.47
N ALA A 355 16.54 8.03 -16.97
CA ALA A 355 17.85 8.39 -16.48
C ALA A 355 17.70 9.10 -15.12
N LEU A 356 18.34 8.54 -14.10
CA LEU A 356 18.30 9.06 -12.73
C LEU A 356 19.63 9.67 -12.33
N LYS A 357 19.57 10.74 -11.52
CA LYS A 357 20.72 11.40 -10.91
C LYS A 357 20.67 11.22 -9.40
N ASP A 358 21.76 10.77 -8.79
CA ASP A 358 21.94 10.77 -7.32
C ASP A 358 21.93 12.19 -6.76
N VAL A 359 21.15 12.43 -5.73
CA VAL A 359 21.07 13.71 -5.02
C VAL A 359 21.61 13.65 -3.59
N GLY A 360 22.19 12.51 -3.20
CA GLY A 360 22.81 12.32 -1.88
C GLY A 360 21.86 11.76 -0.83
N THR A 361 22.35 11.67 0.41
CA THR A 361 21.63 11.10 1.54
C THR A 361 20.46 11.99 1.98
N LEU A 362 19.42 11.38 2.52
CA LEU A 362 18.23 12.05 3.01
C LEU A 362 18.54 13.16 4.00
N GLY A 363 19.28 12.84 5.05
CA GLY A 363 19.60 13.82 6.10
C GLY A 363 20.56 14.91 5.66
N ALA A 364 21.37 14.72 4.60
CA ALA A 364 22.19 15.81 4.03
C ALA A 364 21.30 16.85 3.33
N ASN A 365 20.20 16.42 2.72
CA ASN A 365 19.31 17.31 1.96
C ASN A 365 18.27 18.01 2.85
N VAL A 366 17.67 17.31 3.80
CA VAL A 366 16.54 17.86 4.58
C VAL A 366 16.77 17.93 6.08
N GLY A 367 17.87 17.37 6.57
CA GLY A 367 18.12 17.18 8.00
C GLY A 367 17.41 15.92 8.53
N GLY A 368 17.46 15.71 9.83
CA GLY A 368 16.77 14.65 10.55
C GLY A 368 16.26 15.15 11.89
N GLN A 369 15.02 14.84 12.23
CA GLN A 369 14.47 15.07 13.56
C GLN A 369 15.23 14.20 14.58
N GLY A 370 15.42 14.68 15.80
CA GLY A 370 15.84 13.82 16.89
C GLY A 370 14.74 12.84 17.28
N LEU A 371 14.98 11.99 18.27
CA LEU A 371 13.97 11.14 18.88
C LEU A 371 13.81 11.53 20.34
N ALA A 372 12.55 11.63 20.81
CA ALA A 372 12.21 11.80 22.22
C ALA A 372 11.44 10.55 22.70
N TYR A 373 11.81 10.05 23.85
CA TYR A 373 11.20 8.86 24.46
C TYR A 373 10.96 9.10 25.96
N ASN A 374 9.98 8.38 26.53
CA ASN A 374 9.57 8.48 27.93
C ASN A 374 9.23 9.92 28.37
N GLN A 375 8.69 10.73 27.47
CA GLN A 375 8.33 12.11 27.80
C GLN A 375 7.05 12.16 28.63
N LYS A 376 7.01 13.13 29.54
CA LYS A 376 5.86 13.32 30.43
C LYS A 376 4.59 13.62 29.64
N ILE A 377 3.49 12.97 29.99
CA ILE A 377 2.15 13.31 29.50
C ILE A 377 1.79 14.75 29.91
N GLY A 378 1.10 15.47 29.04
CA GLY A 378 0.82 16.90 29.19
C GLY A 378 1.83 17.80 28.48
N THR A 379 2.76 17.21 27.76
CA THR A 379 3.79 17.92 26.97
C THR A 379 3.21 18.52 25.70
N GLY A 380 3.65 19.72 25.35
CA GLY A 380 3.28 20.41 24.11
C GLY A 380 3.97 19.81 22.88
N ILE A 381 3.19 19.46 21.88
CA ILE A 381 3.66 18.78 20.66
C ILE A 381 3.10 19.49 19.43
N PHE A 382 3.94 19.65 18.40
CA PHE A 382 3.52 19.98 17.04
C PHE A 382 3.33 18.71 16.23
N VAL A 383 2.19 18.55 15.57
CA VAL A 383 1.93 17.48 14.64
C VAL A 383 2.03 18.02 13.21
N PHE A 384 2.80 17.34 12.35
CA PHE A 384 2.95 17.71 10.95
C PHE A 384 2.61 16.53 10.06
N GLY A 385 1.73 16.73 9.07
CA GLY A 385 1.30 15.68 8.17
C GLY A 385 0.48 16.18 7.00
N TYR A 386 -0.08 15.24 6.24
CA TYR A 386 -0.85 15.50 5.02
C TYR A 386 -2.28 14.97 5.17
N PRO A 387 -3.13 15.58 6.01
CA PRO A 387 -4.52 15.15 6.12
C PRO A 387 -5.23 15.25 4.77
N SER A 388 -6.14 14.32 4.50
CA SER A 388 -6.93 14.22 3.28
C SER A 388 -8.37 13.83 3.61
N GLY A 389 -9.30 14.18 2.74
CA GLY A 389 -10.72 13.94 2.96
C GLY A 389 -11.38 14.96 3.88
N SER A 390 -12.66 14.75 4.16
CA SER A 390 -13.49 15.57 5.03
C SER A 390 -13.73 14.91 6.39
N HIS A 391 -14.22 15.68 7.34
CA HIS A 391 -14.81 15.13 8.56
C HIS A 391 -16.08 14.32 8.21
N PRO A 392 -16.56 13.42 9.09
CA PRO A 392 -17.79 12.68 8.85
C PRO A 392 -19.04 13.53 8.61
N ASP A 393 -19.06 14.80 9.04
CA ASP A 393 -20.14 15.78 8.75
C ASP A 393 -20.01 16.41 7.35
N GLY A 394 -19.02 16.04 6.55
CA GLY A 394 -18.76 16.57 5.22
C GLY A 394 -18.02 17.91 5.18
N ASN A 395 -17.73 18.53 6.34
CA ASN A 395 -17.07 19.82 6.41
C ASN A 395 -15.54 19.69 6.43
N TYR A 396 -14.87 20.79 6.06
CA TYR A 396 -13.43 20.96 6.18
C TYR A 396 -12.62 19.95 5.38
N GLN A 397 -12.74 20.00 4.08
CA GLN A 397 -12.05 19.07 3.18
C GLN A 397 -10.55 19.37 3.10
N PHE A 398 -9.74 18.43 3.56
CA PHE A 398 -8.30 18.42 3.31
C PHE A 398 -7.97 17.74 1.98
N THR A 399 -6.94 18.22 1.31
CA THR A 399 -6.58 17.72 -0.04
C THR A 399 -5.48 16.67 -0.03
N GLY A 400 -4.78 16.48 1.08
CA GLY A 400 -3.58 15.65 1.12
C GLY A 400 -2.39 16.18 0.31
N LYS A 401 -2.53 17.32 -0.39
CA LYS A 401 -1.51 17.82 -1.33
C LYS A 401 -0.46 18.71 -0.72
N THR A 402 -0.72 19.25 0.47
CA THR A 402 0.16 20.22 1.16
C THR A 402 0.32 19.83 2.62
N LEU A 403 1.52 20.03 3.14
CA LEU A 403 1.84 19.81 4.55
C LEU A 403 1.01 20.75 5.44
N LYS A 404 0.42 20.21 6.49
CA LYS A 404 -0.34 20.92 7.52
C LYS A 404 0.30 20.72 8.88
N TRP A 405 -0.10 21.54 9.86
CA TRP A 405 0.33 21.38 11.23
C TRP A 405 -0.82 21.61 12.20
N SER A 406 -0.72 20.98 13.37
CA SER A 406 -1.56 21.16 14.53
C SER A 406 -0.69 21.23 15.77
N TYR A 407 -1.19 21.82 16.86
CA TYR A 407 -0.46 21.91 18.13
C TYR A 407 -1.41 21.64 19.29
N GLY A 408 -0.94 20.85 20.24
CA GLY A 408 -1.69 20.55 21.45
C GLY A 408 -0.80 19.98 22.54
N LYS A 409 -1.41 19.69 23.71
CA LYS A 409 -0.77 18.96 24.80
C LYS A 409 -1.19 17.49 24.74
N THR A 410 -0.25 16.60 24.98
CA THR A 410 -0.52 15.16 25.02
C THR A 410 -1.39 14.81 26.23
N PHE A 411 -2.24 13.81 26.06
CA PHE A 411 -3.03 13.18 27.12
C PHE A 411 -3.01 11.66 26.95
N LYS A 412 -3.33 10.92 28.02
CA LYS A 412 -3.42 9.46 27.95
C LYS A 412 -4.56 9.02 27.06
N ALA A 413 -4.33 8.03 26.24
CA ALA A 413 -5.32 7.42 25.36
C ALA A 413 -5.15 5.91 25.34
N ALA A 414 -6.22 5.19 24.99
CA ALA A 414 -6.22 3.75 24.75
C ALA A 414 -7.22 3.44 23.64
N ALA A 415 -6.95 2.43 22.84
CA ALA A 415 -7.80 1.95 21.75
C ALA A 415 -7.82 0.41 21.75
N PRO A 416 -8.61 -0.24 22.62
CA PRO A 416 -8.64 -1.71 22.72
C PRO A 416 -8.98 -2.43 21.42
N SER A 417 -9.74 -1.77 20.53
CA SER A 417 -10.06 -2.31 19.19
C SER A 417 -8.83 -2.48 18.30
N MET A 418 -7.75 -1.77 18.62
CA MET A 418 -6.44 -1.86 17.96
C MET A 418 -5.42 -2.63 18.80
N LYS A 419 -5.85 -3.30 19.87
CA LYS A 419 -4.94 -3.90 20.87
C LYS A 419 -3.94 -2.87 21.39
N ALA A 420 -4.40 -1.64 21.68
CA ALA A 420 -3.56 -0.52 22.07
C ALA A 420 -4.08 0.08 23.38
N GLU A 421 -3.28 -0.03 24.44
CA GLU A 421 -3.61 0.39 25.81
C GLU A 421 -2.71 1.53 26.30
N GLU A 422 -1.56 1.71 25.66
CA GLU A 422 -0.51 2.66 26.01
C GLU A 422 -0.32 3.78 24.97
N LEU A 423 -1.43 4.37 24.51
CA LEU A 423 -1.41 5.45 23.54
C LEU A 423 -1.33 6.84 24.20
N VAL A 424 -0.88 7.78 23.43
CA VAL A 424 -1.03 9.20 23.70
C VAL A 424 -1.93 9.84 22.65
N GLY A 425 -2.84 10.70 23.11
CA GLY A 425 -3.70 11.52 22.29
C GLY A 425 -3.26 12.98 22.25
N ILE A 426 -3.66 13.68 21.19
CA ILE A 426 -3.54 15.13 21.08
C ILE A 426 -4.80 15.67 20.40
N LYS A 427 -5.29 16.84 20.84
CA LYS A 427 -6.36 17.53 20.13
C LYS A 427 -5.86 18.02 18.77
N SER A 428 -6.49 17.54 17.71
CA SER A 428 -6.14 17.82 16.33
C SER A 428 -7.35 17.64 15.44
N SER A 429 -7.55 18.56 14.50
CA SER A 429 -8.62 18.47 13.50
C SER A 429 -8.19 17.74 12.22
N PHE A 430 -7.04 17.06 12.23
CA PHE A 430 -6.61 16.29 11.08
C PHE A 430 -7.56 15.12 10.83
N THR A 431 -8.04 15.00 9.60
CA THR A 431 -8.80 13.83 9.17
C THR A 431 -7.90 12.61 9.08
N GLY A 432 -8.47 11.38 9.23
CA GLY A 432 -7.69 10.14 9.27
C GLY A 432 -6.93 9.84 8.01
N GLU A 433 -7.59 10.03 6.88
CA GLU A 433 -7.00 9.77 5.58
C GLU A 433 -5.73 10.61 5.37
N GLY A 434 -4.61 9.93 5.08
CA GLY A 434 -3.32 10.56 4.81
C GLY A 434 -2.60 11.19 6.01
N SER A 435 -3.26 11.43 7.13
CA SER A 435 -2.58 11.91 8.34
C SER A 435 -1.83 10.81 9.10
N ILE A 436 -2.10 9.55 8.78
CA ILE A 436 -1.38 8.40 9.33
C ILE A 436 0.11 8.53 9.03
N GLY A 437 0.97 8.30 10.05
CA GLY A 437 2.41 8.54 9.98
C GLY A 437 2.81 10.01 10.17
N SER A 438 1.88 10.94 10.44
CA SER A 438 2.19 12.33 10.78
C SER A 438 3.16 12.40 11.96
N SER A 439 4.20 13.22 11.84
CA SER A 439 5.23 13.35 12.86
C SER A 439 4.79 14.22 14.03
N TRP A 440 4.99 13.73 15.26
CA TRP A 440 4.74 14.45 16.50
C TRP A 440 6.06 15.01 17.03
N LEU A 441 6.26 16.33 16.94
CA LEU A 441 7.54 16.95 17.25
C LEU A 441 7.51 17.69 18.60
N TYR A 442 8.26 17.15 19.55
CA TYR A 442 8.57 17.76 20.83
C TYR A 442 9.64 18.84 20.66
N ARG A 443 9.51 19.96 21.37
CA ARG A 443 10.45 21.11 21.32
C ARG A 443 10.78 21.56 19.88
N TYR A 444 9.77 21.59 19.02
CA TYR A 444 9.97 22.04 17.64
C TYR A 444 10.39 23.51 17.57
N SER A 445 11.49 23.76 16.88
CA SER A 445 11.97 25.11 16.60
C SER A 445 11.62 25.54 15.19
N SER A 446 10.74 26.51 15.01
CA SER A 446 10.38 27.06 13.69
C SER A 446 11.57 27.59 12.92
N THR A 447 12.57 28.15 13.61
CA THR A 447 13.79 28.69 12.99
C THR A 447 14.66 27.58 12.41
N LYS A 448 14.89 26.51 13.18
CA LYS A 448 15.68 25.35 12.77
C LYS A 448 14.87 24.40 11.88
N ARG A 449 13.53 24.43 11.96
CA ARG A 449 12.60 23.46 11.38
C ARG A 449 12.86 22.03 11.84
N LEU A 450 13.35 21.90 13.06
CA LEU A 450 13.73 20.64 13.70
C LEU A 450 13.26 20.61 15.15
N GLY A 451 13.05 19.42 15.65
CA GLY A 451 12.69 19.06 17.02
C GLY A 451 13.01 17.60 17.26
N TYR A 452 12.26 16.96 18.12
CA TYR A 452 12.43 15.56 18.50
C TYR A 452 11.14 14.80 18.25
N LEU A 453 11.19 13.77 17.44
CA LEU A 453 10.07 12.89 17.17
C LEU A 453 9.65 12.17 18.46
N ASN A 454 8.42 12.37 18.90
CA ASN A 454 7.86 11.80 20.12
C ASN A 454 6.58 10.98 19.87
N GLY A 455 6.29 10.69 18.63
CA GLY A 455 5.16 9.89 18.19
C GLY A 455 4.93 9.99 16.69
N VAL A 456 4.09 9.10 16.20
CA VAL A 456 3.54 9.10 14.84
C VAL A 456 2.05 8.86 14.91
N THR A 457 1.25 9.56 14.13
CA THR A 457 -0.20 9.31 14.11
C THR A 457 -0.48 7.92 13.57
N ILE A 458 -1.22 7.11 14.31
CA ILE A 458 -1.67 5.79 13.87
C ILE A 458 -3.18 5.76 13.63
N ALA A 459 -3.92 6.65 14.27
CA ALA A 459 -5.37 6.75 14.09
C ALA A 459 -5.87 8.15 14.51
N VAL A 460 -7.13 8.40 14.19
CA VAL A 460 -7.84 9.64 14.55
C VAL A 460 -9.19 9.29 15.16
N SER A 461 -9.77 10.22 15.92
CA SER A 461 -11.04 10.01 16.63
C SER A 461 -11.89 11.27 16.66
N ASP A 462 -13.19 11.07 16.66
CA ASP A 462 -14.23 12.02 17.06
C ASP A 462 -14.65 11.69 18.49
N THR A 463 -14.07 12.38 19.47
CA THR A 463 -14.22 12.01 20.89
C THR A 463 -15.50 12.52 21.53
N ASP A 464 -16.16 13.49 20.96
CA ASP A 464 -17.41 14.06 21.46
C ASP A 464 -18.65 13.65 20.66
N GLY A 465 -18.48 12.88 19.57
CA GLY A 465 -19.55 12.31 18.74
C GLY A 465 -20.27 13.34 17.88
N ASN A 466 -19.67 14.50 17.65
CA ASN A 466 -20.27 15.58 16.87
C ASN A 466 -20.04 15.44 15.35
N LYS A 467 -19.51 14.30 14.88
CA LYS A 467 -19.12 13.99 13.50
C LYS A 467 -17.96 14.85 12.99
N ARG A 468 -17.11 15.33 13.91
CA ARG A 468 -15.88 16.02 13.59
C ARG A 468 -14.70 15.36 14.26
N ILE A 469 -13.72 14.97 13.50
CA ILE A 469 -12.47 14.46 14.02
C ILE A 469 -11.79 15.57 14.81
N ASP A 470 -11.49 15.31 16.07
CA ASP A 470 -10.93 16.27 17.01
C ASP A 470 -9.67 15.78 17.72
N THR A 471 -9.27 14.54 17.47
CA THR A 471 -8.15 13.89 18.17
C THR A 471 -7.34 13.03 17.19
N SER A 472 -6.01 13.11 17.30
CA SER A 472 -5.07 12.15 16.75
C SER A 472 -4.43 11.35 17.86
N VAL A 473 -4.09 10.09 17.62
CA VAL A 473 -3.40 9.23 18.59
C VAL A 473 -2.11 8.65 18.01
N SER A 474 -1.18 8.35 18.91
CA SER A 474 0.13 7.78 18.62
C SER A 474 0.47 6.75 19.70
N PRO A 475 1.26 5.70 19.39
CA PRO A 475 1.97 4.94 20.38
C PRO A 475 2.77 5.86 21.30
N TYR A 476 2.88 5.48 22.57
CA TYR A 476 3.77 6.17 23.48
C TYR A 476 5.21 5.75 23.21
N PHE A 477 6.03 6.69 22.79
CA PHE A 477 7.45 6.41 22.52
C PHE A 477 8.20 6.24 23.83
N ASP A 478 8.69 5.03 24.07
CA ASP A 478 9.36 4.56 25.28
C ASP A 478 10.77 4.00 24.97
N GLY A 479 11.32 3.18 25.87
CA GLY A 479 12.61 2.54 25.70
C GLY A 479 12.62 1.49 24.60
N GLU A 480 11.52 0.83 24.34
CA GLU A 480 11.39 -0.15 23.26
C GLU A 480 11.41 0.57 21.89
N THR A 481 10.71 1.68 21.77
CA THR A 481 10.82 2.53 20.56
C THR A 481 12.25 3.00 20.33
N LEU A 482 12.96 3.39 21.41
CA LEU A 482 14.37 3.76 21.33
C LEU A 482 15.24 2.59 20.84
N ALA A 483 14.98 1.36 21.30
CA ALA A 483 15.73 0.17 20.90
C ALA A 483 15.57 -0.11 19.39
N VAL A 484 14.34 -0.11 18.87
CA VAL A 484 14.08 -0.26 17.42
C VAL A 484 14.77 0.84 16.60
N TYR A 485 14.64 2.09 17.03
CA TYR A 485 15.32 3.21 16.39
C TYR A 485 16.84 3.04 16.37
N GLN A 486 17.44 2.70 17.51
CA GLN A 486 18.90 2.54 17.63
C GLN A 486 19.41 1.37 16.78
N TYR A 487 18.61 0.32 16.66
CA TYR A 487 18.95 -0.81 15.80
C TYR A 487 18.93 -0.39 14.33
N ALA A 488 17.84 0.21 13.86
CA ALA A 488 17.69 0.67 12.47
C ALA A 488 18.75 1.71 12.07
N ALA A 489 19.12 2.62 12.99
CA ALA A 489 20.07 3.70 12.74
C ALA A 489 21.51 3.25 12.45
N LYS A 490 21.84 1.98 12.69
CA LYS A 490 23.18 1.39 12.49
C LYS A 490 23.47 0.97 11.05
N PHE A 491 22.46 0.95 10.17
CA PHE A 491 22.60 0.36 8.85
C PHE A 491 22.70 1.40 7.73
N ALA A 492 23.71 1.20 6.89
CA ALA A 492 23.88 1.98 5.66
C ALA A 492 23.01 1.44 4.52
N SER A 493 22.57 2.31 3.62
CA SER A 493 21.76 1.89 2.46
C SER A 493 22.50 1.96 1.14
N GLY A 494 23.31 2.99 0.90
CA GLY A 494 24.07 3.16 -0.33
C GLY A 494 23.34 3.99 -1.40
N LYS A 495 23.80 3.84 -2.65
CA LYS A 495 23.31 4.57 -3.82
C LYS A 495 22.48 3.67 -4.72
N ILE A 496 21.56 4.26 -5.49
CA ILE A 496 20.79 3.56 -6.53
C ILE A 496 21.54 3.64 -7.87
N VAL A 497 22.13 4.79 -8.17
CA VAL A 497 22.85 5.14 -9.40
C VAL A 497 24.19 5.77 -9.10
#